data_0494e89c02e8bbc8d05bd5c3dd82c2c7
#
_entry.id   0494e89c02e8bbc8d05bd5c3dd82c2c7
#
_cell.length_a   1.000
_cell.length_b   1.000
_cell.length_c   1.000
_cell.angle_alpha   90.00
_cell.angle_beta   90.00
_cell.angle_gamma   90.00
#
_symmetry.space_group_name_H-M   'P 1'
#
loop_
_entity.id
_entity.type
_entity.pdbx_description
1 polymer ?
#
loop_
_entity_poly.entity_id
_entity_poly.type
_entity_poly.pdbx_seq_one_letter_code
_entity_poly.pdbx_strand_id
1 'polypeptide(L)'
;MEKRTKILIIGGSISVVVIGVLAFIYRKQIKGVASKGIDKAKSVIANDLGALSTLARNVVWDSKTEKAIKTLHPKMKAKAREFINKAEQEGFKLRIGSSGGYRDFNKQNELYAKGRTTSGGKVTNAKAGQSYHNYGLAIDVVEVEPMYGYKKGYPSSRWDKIARIGKSLGLEWGGDWTSIVDKPHFQLNEGTTSQLLAKVNSGQVDSGGYVVV
;
A
#
# COMPACT_ATOMS: atom_id res chain seq x y z
N MET A 1 -9.75 22.43 -32.55
CA MET A 1 -8.88 22.88 -31.45
C MET A 1 -9.33 22.17 -30.15
N GLU A 2 -8.65 21.11 -29.80
CA GLU A 2 -8.97 20.30 -28.64
C GLU A 2 -8.34 20.96 -27.40
N LYS A 3 -9.15 21.49 -26.50
CA LYS A 3 -8.68 22.02 -25.20
C LYS A 3 -8.36 20.84 -24.29
N ARG A 4 -7.10 20.46 -24.19
CA ARG A 4 -6.60 19.53 -23.19
C ARG A 4 -6.75 20.14 -21.79
N THR A 5 -7.70 19.66 -21.02
CA THR A 5 -7.86 20.03 -19.61
C THR A 5 -6.72 19.39 -18.82
N LYS A 6 -5.78 20.19 -18.34
CA LYS A 6 -4.75 19.75 -17.39
C LYS A 6 -5.42 19.53 -16.03
N ILE A 7 -5.49 18.27 -15.59
CA ILE A 7 -5.93 17.93 -14.24
C ILE A 7 -4.72 18.13 -13.31
N LEU A 8 -4.82 19.16 -12.46
CA LEU A 8 -3.83 19.42 -11.43
C LEU A 8 -4.19 18.56 -10.21
N ILE A 9 -3.40 17.52 -9.95
CA ILE A 9 -3.56 16.68 -8.75
C ILE A 9 -2.78 17.36 -7.62
N ILE A 10 -3.48 18.08 -6.76
CA ILE A 10 -2.92 18.64 -5.52
C ILE A 10 -3.36 17.75 -4.37
N GLY A 11 -2.41 16.99 -3.80
CA GLY A 11 -2.51 16.35 -2.48
C GLY A 11 -3.74 15.48 -2.22
N GLY A 12 -3.62 14.21 -2.41
CA GLY A 12 -4.15 13.09 -1.62
C GLY A 12 -5.63 12.92 -1.36
N SER A 13 -6.51 13.80 -1.74
CA SER A 13 -7.95 13.58 -1.75
C SER A 13 -8.51 14.11 -3.07
N ILE A 14 -9.08 13.21 -3.87
CA ILE A 14 -9.95 13.61 -4.97
C ILE A 14 -11.19 14.16 -4.29
N SER A 15 -11.12 15.45 -3.97
CA SER A 15 -12.14 16.17 -3.25
C SER A 15 -13.48 16.05 -3.99
N VAL A 16 -14.56 16.04 -3.22
CA VAL A 16 -15.95 16.28 -3.61
C VAL A 16 -16.08 17.41 -4.66
N VAL A 17 -15.10 18.32 -4.73
CA VAL A 17 -14.98 19.40 -5.71
C VAL A 17 -14.84 18.90 -7.16
N VAL A 18 -14.06 17.85 -7.43
CA VAL A 18 -13.90 17.30 -8.81
C VAL A 18 -15.20 16.63 -9.26
N ILE A 19 -15.86 15.91 -8.37
CA ILE A 19 -17.17 15.31 -8.63
C ILE A 19 -18.22 16.40 -8.83
N GLY A 20 -18.19 17.47 -8.04
CA GLY A 20 -19.09 18.62 -8.17
C GLY A 20 -18.91 19.39 -9.47
N VAL A 21 -17.68 19.62 -9.91
CA VAL A 21 -17.37 20.30 -11.18
C VAL A 21 -17.78 19.46 -12.39
N LEU A 22 -17.51 18.15 -12.37
CA LEU A 22 -17.95 17.24 -13.42
C LEU A 22 -19.48 17.17 -13.47
N ALA A 23 -20.16 17.01 -12.33
CA ALA A 23 -21.62 17.02 -12.25
C ALA A 23 -22.22 18.33 -12.75
N PHE A 24 -21.59 19.49 -12.49
CA PHE A 24 -22.03 20.80 -12.98
C PHE A 24 -21.84 20.94 -14.49
N ILE A 25 -20.70 20.51 -15.04
CA ILE A 25 -20.42 20.53 -16.49
C ILE A 25 -21.41 19.62 -17.22
N TYR A 26 -21.63 18.40 -16.73
CA TYR A 26 -22.57 17.45 -17.35
C TYR A 26 -24.03 17.88 -17.19
N ARG A 27 -24.42 18.50 -16.06
CA ARG A 27 -25.78 19.06 -15.88
C ARG A 27 -26.12 20.14 -16.90
N LYS A 28 -25.12 20.92 -17.35
CA LYS A 28 -25.30 21.93 -18.39
C LYS A 28 -25.47 21.34 -19.78
N GLN A 29 -24.81 20.19 -20.07
CA GLN A 29 -24.93 19.45 -21.33
C GLN A 29 -26.23 18.64 -21.43
N ILE A 30 -26.74 18.10 -20.31
CA ILE A 30 -27.93 17.25 -20.28
C ILE A 30 -29.22 18.05 -20.51
N LYS A 31 -29.26 19.36 -20.21
CA LYS A 31 -30.47 20.21 -20.39
C LYS A 31 -30.94 20.38 -21.83
N GLY A 32 -30.20 19.90 -22.84
CA GLY A 32 -30.51 20.01 -24.26
C GLY A 32 -30.70 18.70 -25.02
N VAL A 33 -30.72 17.53 -24.34
CA VAL A 33 -30.67 16.22 -25.00
C VAL A 33 -31.98 15.45 -24.80
N ALA A 34 -32.59 14.98 -25.90
CA ALA A 34 -33.77 14.09 -25.90
C ALA A 34 -33.49 12.77 -25.20
N SER A 35 -34.52 12.09 -24.67
CA SER A 35 -34.41 10.91 -23.75
C SER A 35 -33.41 9.81 -24.14
N LYS A 36 -33.24 9.52 -25.43
CA LYS A 36 -32.23 8.54 -25.93
C LYS A 36 -30.78 8.98 -25.73
N GLY A 37 -30.51 10.28 -25.59
CA GLY A 37 -29.18 10.80 -25.28
C GLY A 37 -28.83 10.74 -23.78
N ILE A 38 -29.85 10.71 -22.91
CA ILE A 38 -29.66 10.67 -21.46
C ILE A 38 -29.05 9.34 -21.01
N ASP A 39 -29.46 8.21 -21.59
CA ASP A 39 -28.95 6.89 -21.24
C ASP A 39 -27.51 6.70 -21.73
N LYS A 40 -27.18 7.24 -22.90
CA LYS A 40 -25.79 7.26 -23.40
C LYS A 40 -24.92 8.17 -22.55
N ALA A 41 -25.40 9.33 -22.11
CA ALA A 41 -24.69 10.22 -21.21
C ALA A 41 -24.47 9.58 -19.84
N LYS A 42 -25.47 8.88 -19.28
CA LYS A 42 -25.35 8.14 -18.02
C LYS A 42 -24.30 7.04 -18.10
N SER A 43 -24.25 6.26 -19.21
CA SER A 43 -23.25 5.20 -19.38
C SER A 43 -21.84 5.75 -19.50
N VAL A 44 -21.64 6.87 -20.21
CA VAL A 44 -20.34 7.54 -20.30
C VAL A 44 -19.89 8.05 -18.93
N ILE A 45 -20.78 8.72 -18.19
CA ILE A 45 -20.49 9.20 -16.83
C ILE A 45 -20.15 8.03 -15.89
N ALA A 46 -20.87 6.92 -15.96
CA ALA A 46 -20.60 5.74 -15.13
C ALA A 46 -19.24 5.13 -15.46
N ASN A 47 -18.87 5.05 -16.75
CA ASN A 47 -17.56 4.58 -17.19
C ASN A 47 -16.43 5.51 -16.75
N ASP A 48 -16.59 6.83 -16.89
CA ASP A 48 -15.61 7.82 -16.46
C ASP A 48 -15.42 7.80 -14.92
N LEU A 49 -16.52 7.70 -14.16
CA LEU A 49 -16.46 7.54 -12.71
C LEU A 49 -15.79 6.21 -12.31
N GLY A 50 -16.04 5.13 -13.04
CA GLY A 50 -15.38 3.84 -12.87
C GLY A 50 -13.88 3.95 -13.13
N ALA A 51 -13.47 4.60 -14.21
CA ALA A 51 -12.07 4.84 -14.55
C ALA A 51 -11.37 5.72 -13.51
N LEU A 52 -12.02 6.82 -13.07
CA LEU A 52 -11.50 7.71 -12.02
C LEU A 52 -11.38 6.98 -10.67
N SER A 53 -12.36 6.15 -10.32
CA SER A 53 -12.31 5.35 -9.09
C SER A 53 -11.19 4.30 -9.13
N THR A 54 -10.89 3.76 -10.31
CA THR A 54 -9.78 2.83 -10.53
C THR A 54 -8.44 3.54 -10.46
N LEU A 55 -8.32 4.75 -11.03
CA LEU A 55 -7.13 5.58 -10.92
C LEU A 55 -6.89 6.00 -9.45
N ALA A 56 -7.94 6.41 -8.73
CA ALA A 56 -7.84 6.77 -7.31
C ALA A 56 -7.42 5.59 -6.43
N ARG A 57 -7.88 4.37 -6.73
CA ARG A 57 -7.47 3.15 -6.03
C ARG A 57 -6.02 2.75 -6.30
N ASN A 58 -5.45 3.20 -7.40
CA ASN A 58 -4.07 2.88 -7.81
C ASN A 58 -3.03 3.87 -7.30
N VAL A 59 -3.43 4.96 -6.64
CA VAL A 59 -2.51 5.98 -6.09
C VAL A 59 -2.68 6.03 -4.58
N VAL A 60 -1.58 5.92 -3.85
CA VAL A 60 -1.55 6.15 -2.41
C VAL A 60 -1.22 7.62 -2.11
N TRP A 61 -1.73 8.13 -0.98
CA TRP A 61 -1.59 9.54 -0.59
C TRP A 61 -0.13 9.99 -0.38
N ASP A 62 0.80 9.07 -0.10
CA ASP A 62 2.19 9.36 0.25
C ASP A 62 3.17 8.85 -0.82
N SER A 63 3.96 9.75 -1.40
CA SER A 63 4.91 9.42 -2.46
C SER A 63 6.04 8.49 -1.98
N LYS A 64 6.43 8.52 -0.70
CA LYS A 64 7.44 7.62 -0.13
C LYS A 64 6.89 6.21 -0.02
N THR A 65 5.63 6.09 0.42
CA THR A 65 4.89 4.82 0.45
C THR A 65 4.75 4.23 -0.96
N GLU A 66 4.40 5.05 -1.95
CA GLU A 66 4.32 4.60 -3.35
C GLU A 66 5.68 4.10 -3.88
N LYS A 67 6.78 4.77 -3.54
CA LYS A 67 8.13 4.30 -3.88
C LYS A 67 8.45 2.95 -3.23
N ALA A 68 8.10 2.77 -1.95
CA ALA A 68 8.30 1.50 -1.26
C ALA A 68 7.46 0.38 -1.89
N ILE A 69 6.18 0.64 -2.22
CA ILE A 69 5.31 -0.33 -2.89
C ILE A 69 5.89 -0.80 -4.23
N LYS A 70 6.51 0.09 -5.00
CA LYS A 70 7.12 -0.27 -6.31
C LYS A 70 8.20 -1.34 -6.21
N THR A 71 8.87 -1.47 -5.06
CA THR A 71 9.94 -2.47 -4.84
C THR A 71 9.41 -3.80 -4.30
N LEU A 72 8.13 -3.91 -3.97
CA LEU A 72 7.55 -5.14 -3.42
C LEU A 72 7.33 -6.19 -4.52
N HIS A 73 7.14 -7.43 -4.10
CA HIS A 73 6.70 -8.53 -4.95
C HIS A 73 5.37 -8.19 -5.65
N PRO A 74 5.13 -8.54 -6.94
CA PRO A 74 3.91 -8.19 -7.67
C PRO A 74 2.61 -8.51 -6.93
N LYS A 75 2.50 -9.69 -6.30
CA LYS A 75 1.34 -10.08 -5.47
C LYS A 75 1.14 -9.14 -4.27
N MET A 76 2.23 -8.72 -3.63
CA MET A 76 2.17 -7.83 -2.46
C MET A 76 1.89 -6.38 -2.85
N LYS A 77 2.36 -5.90 -4.02
CA LYS A 77 2.11 -4.52 -4.51
C LYS A 77 0.64 -4.15 -4.51
N ALA A 78 -0.21 -5.01 -5.08
CA ALA A 78 -1.65 -4.77 -5.18
C ALA A 78 -2.29 -4.72 -3.79
N LYS A 79 -1.97 -5.71 -2.93
CA LYS A 79 -2.51 -5.78 -1.55
C LYS A 79 -2.04 -4.62 -0.68
N ALA A 80 -0.76 -4.22 -0.78
CA ALA A 80 -0.24 -3.09 -0.03
C ALA A 80 -0.95 -1.78 -0.41
N ARG A 81 -1.18 -1.53 -1.71
CA ARG A 81 -1.94 -0.36 -2.17
C ARG A 81 -3.37 -0.36 -1.66
N GLU A 82 -4.05 -1.50 -1.81
CA GLU A 82 -5.42 -1.65 -1.34
C GLU A 82 -5.51 -1.46 0.17
N PHE A 83 -4.56 -2.01 0.93
CA PHE A 83 -4.49 -1.84 2.38
C PHE A 83 -4.34 -0.37 2.80
N ILE A 84 -3.38 0.35 2.22
CA ILE A 84 -3.17 1.77 2.52
C ILE A 84 -4.41 2.61 2.18
N ASN A 85 -5.02 2.35 1.01
CA ASN A 85 -6.20 3.11 0.57
C ASN A 85 -7.45 2.80 1.39
N LYS A 86 -7.69 1.54 1.77
CA LYS A 86 -8.80 1.17 2.67
C LYS A 86 -8.60 1.77 4.07
N ALA A 87 -7.37 1.72 4.58
CA ALA A 87 -7.05 2.33 5.86
C ALA A 87 -7.33 3.85 5.84
N GLU A 88 -6.96 4.56 4.77
CA GLU A 88 -7.25 5.98 4.63
C GLU A 88 -8.75 6.27 4.59
N GLN A 89 -9.54 5.45 3.89
CA GLN A 89 -11.00 5.56 3.86
C GLN A 89 -11.64 5.38 5.25
N GLU A 90 -11.02 4.58 6.12
CA GLU A 90 -11.45 4.39 7.51
C GLU A 90 -10.82 5.38 8.50
N GLY A 91 -10.12 6.40 8.00
CA GLY A 91 -9.52 7.48 8.81
C GLY A 91 -8.13 7.15 9.38
N PHE A 92 -7.45 6.11 8.86
CA PHE A 92 -6.08 5.75 9.27
C PHE A 92 -5.09 6.14 8.16
N LYS A 93 -4.35 7.21 8.33
CA LYS A 93 -3.28 7.59 7.40
C LYS A 93 -2.04 6.75 7.63
N LEU A 94 -1.92 5.65 6.90
CA LEU A 94 -0.78 4.76 6.98
C LEU A 94 0.32 5.15 5.98
N ARG A 95 1.57 4.98 6.40
CA ARG A 95 2.78 5.11 5.59
C ARG A 95 3.62 3.86 5.76
N ILE A 96 4.25 3.37 4.68
CA ILE A 96 5.31 2.37 4.79
C ILE A 96 6.57 3.06 5.33
N GLY A 97 7.14 2.55 6.41
CA GLY A 97 8.36 3.07 7.03
C GLY A 97 9.56 3.02 6.07
N SER A 98 10.61 3.78 6.35
CA SER A 98 11.78 3.89 5.47
C SER A 98 12.50 2.56 5.19
N SER A 99 12.42 1.60 6.10
CA SER A 99 12.92 0.23 5.93
C SER A 99 11.78 -0.80 5.97
N GLY A 100 10.53 -0.35 5.83
CA GLY A 100 9.32 -1.15 5.97
C GLY A 100 8.84 -1.81 4.67
N GLY A 101 9.57 -1.66 3.56
CA GLY A 101 9.28 -2.33 2.29
C GLY A 101 10.24 -3.49 2.02
N TYR A 102 10.63 -3.66 0.74
CA TYR A 102 11.68 -4.61 0.36
C TYR A 102 12.99 -4.28 1.06
N ARG A 103 13.66 -5.31 1.53
CA ARG A 103 15.02 -5.26 2.11
C ARG A 103 15.88 -6.30 1.43
N ASP A 104 16.98 -5.90 0.78
CA ASP A 104 17.96 -6.85 0.30
C ASP A 104 18.67 -7.60 1.45
N PHE A 105 19.39 -8.66 1.13
CA PHE A 105 20.04 -9.51 2.13
C PHE A 105 21.11 -8.76 2.92
N ASN A 106 21.84 -7.84 2.27
CA ASN A 106 22.85 -7.03 2.94
C ASN A 106 22.22 -6.10 3.97
N LYS A 107 21.15 -5.42 3.57
CA LYS A 107 20.39 -4.54 4.48
C LYS A 107 19.80 -5.31 5.66
N GLN A 108 19.31 -6.52 5.44
CA GLN A 108 18.81 -7.38 6.53
C GLN A 108 19.92 -7.75 7.50
N ASN A 109 21.13 -8.09 7.00
CA ASN A 109 22.28 -8.40 7.85
C ASN A 109 22.78 -7.15 8.63
N GLU A 110 22.79 -5.97 8.04
CA GLU A 110 23.08 -4.73 8.76
C GLU A 110 22.10 -4.51 9.94
N LEU A 111 20.79 -4.72 9.70
CA LEU A 111 19.78 -4.60 10.75
C LEU A 111 19.95 -5.68 11.84
N TYR A 112 20.31 -6.90 11.45
CA TYR A 112 20.59 -7.98 12.40
C TYR A 112 21.82 -7.69 13.26
N ALA A 113 22.86 -7.06 12.71
CA ALA A 113 24.09 -6.70 13.40
C ALA A 113 23.88 -5.65 14.51
N LYS A 114 22.84 -4.78 14.36
CA LYS A 114 22.56 -3.76 15.37
C LYS A 114 22.25 -4.36 16.75
N GLY A 115 22.93 -3.85 17.78
CA GLY A 115 22.82 -4.32 19.15
C GLY A 115 23.40 -5.72 19.38
N ARG A 116 24.20 -6.24 18.38
CA ARG A 116 24.98 -7.48 18.51
C ARG A 116 26.45 -7.25 18.21
N THR A 117 26.76 -6.85 16.97
CA THR A 117 28.14 -6.60 16.50
C THR A 117 28.37 -5.14 16.11
N THR A 118 27.30 -4.34 15.98
CA THR A 118 27.34 -2.89 15.77
C THR A 118 26.53 -2.19 16.86
N SER A 119 26.84 -0.91 17.10
CA SER A 119 26.15 -0.09 18.10
C SER A 119 24.66 0.07 17.83
N GLY A 120 23.86 0.30 18.89
CA GLY A 120 22.41 0.49 18.84
C GLY A 120 21.63 -0.62 19.54
N GLY A 121 20.30 -0.55 19.49
CA GLY A 121 19.43 -1.61 20.01
C GLY A 121 19.18 -2.70 18.97
N LYS A 122 18.82 -3.90 19.42
CA LYS A 122 18.36 -4.99 18.53
C LYS A 122 17.08 -4.55 17.82
N VAL A 123 17.07 -4.59 16.48
CA VAL A 123 15.94 -4.17 15.66
C VAL A 123 15.25 -5.32 14.91
N THR A 124 15.90 -6.48 14.82
CA THR A 124 15.34 -7.70 14.23
C THR A 124 16.04 -8.93 14.75
N ASN A 125 15.35 -10.09 14.79
CA ASN A 125 15.94 -11.39 15.06
C ASN A 125 16.20 -12.20 13.78
N ALA A 126 15.72 -11.74 12.63
CA ALA A 126 15.90 -12.41 11.35
C ALA A 126 17.21 -11.99 10.68
N LYS A 127 18.03 -12.97 10.30
CA LYS A 127 19.17 -12.79 9.40
C LYS A 127 18.71 -12.64 7.95
N ALA A 128 19.65 -12.38 7.02
CA ALA A 128 19.38 -12.44 5.59
C ALA A 128 18.70 -13.75 5.20
N GLY A 129 17.64 -13.66 4.40
CA GLY A 129 16.84 -14.80 3.96
C GLY A 129 15.80 -15.30 4.97
N GLN A 130 15.77 -14.77 6.20
CA GLN A 130 14.85 -15.17 7.26
C GLN A 130 13.69 -14.17 7.48
N SER A 131 13.54 -13.19 6.59
CA SER A 131 12.48 -12.17 6.67
C SER A 131 11.69 -12.14 5.37
N TYR A 132 10.36 -12.05 5.45
CA TYR A 132 9.50 -11.86 4.26
C TYR A 132 9.78 -10.54 3.53
N HIS A 133 10.37 -9.56 4.19
CA HIS A 133 10.86 -8.34 3.54
C HIS A 133 11.95 -8.63 2.50
N ASN A 134 12.75 -9.70 2.67
CA ASN A 134 13.78 -10.08 1.71
C ASN A 134 13.22 -10.55 0.36
N TYR A 135 11.95 -10.91 0.34
CA TYR A 135 11.24 -11.38 -0.84
C TYR A 135 10.20 -10.35 -1.33
N GLY A 136 10.15 -9.17 -0.70
CA GLY A 136 9.15 -8.14 -1.01
C GLY A 136 7.71 -8.55 -0.62
N LEU A 137 7.56 -9.53 0.28
CA LEU A 137 6.28 -10.09 0.71
C LEU A 137 5.79 -9.54 2.05
N ALA A 138 6.48 -8.54 2.62
CA ALA A 138 6.08 -7.89 3.86
C ALA A 138 6.20 -6.37 3.77
N ILE A 139 5.40 -5.69 4.59
CA ILE A 139 5.47 -4.25 4.84
C ILE A 139 5.37 -3.96 6.34
N ASP A 140 6.11 -2.94 6.78
CA ASP A 140 5.93 -2.34 8.10
C ASP A 140 5.26 -0.98 7.91
N VAL A 141 4.07 -0.80 8.49
CA VAL A 141 3.31 0.45 8.39
C VAL A 141 3.37 1.25 9.67
N VAL A 142 3.29 2.55 9.50
CA VAL A 142 3.16 3.50 10.61
C VAL A 142 1.99 4.43 10.31
N GLU A 143 1.21 4.77 11.33
CA GLU A 143 0.18 5.78 11.18
C GLU A 143 0.80 7.17 11.31
N VAL A 144 0.38 8.10 10.46
CA VAL A 144 0.86 9.48 10.42
C VAL A 144 -0.29 10.41 10.75
N GLU A 145 -0.16 11.18 11.82
CA GLU A 145 -1.12 12.26 12.10
C GLU A 145 -0.86 13.46 11.17
N PRO A 146 -1.90 14.03 10.54
CA PRO A 146 -1.73 15.11 9.57
C PRO A 146 -0.99 16.34 10.09
N MET A 147 -1.09 16.61 11.39
CA MET A 147 -0.55 17.84 12.00
C MET A 147 0.79 17.65 12.72
N TYR A 148 1.12 16.43 13.18
CA TYR A 148 2.27 16.18 14.07
C TYR A 148 3.27 15.15 13.54
N GLY A 149 3.09 14.64 12.34
CA GLY A 149 3.98 13.67 11.74
C GLY A 149 3.87 12.28 12.40
N TYR A 150 5.00 11.60 12.52
CA TYR A 150 5.08 10.24 13.04
C TYR A 150 4.82 10.18 14.55
N LYS A 151 3.83 9.41 15.00
CA LYS A 151 3.55 9.17 16.42
C LYS A 151 3.92 7.74 16.82
N LYS A 152 4.81 7.60 17.80
CA LYS A 152 5.18 6.32 18.39
C LYS A 152 4.20 5.97 19.51
N GLY A 153 3.61 4.75 19.46
CA GLY A 153 2.86 4.22 20.61
C GLY A 153 1.35 4.43 20.57
N TYR A 154 0.69 4.01 19.49
CA TYR A 154 -0.79 4.00 19.42
C TYR A 154 -1.42 3.01 20.41
N PRO A 155 -2.65 3.32 20.92
CA PRO A 155 -3.44 2.36 21.68
C PRO A 155 -3.64 1.05 20.91
N SER A 156 -3.67 -0.09 21.62
CA SER A 156 -3.90 -1.40 21.00
C SER A 156 -5.17 -1.44 20.15
N SER A 157 -6.24 -0.78 20.59
CA SER A 157 -7.52 -0.72 19.87
C SER A 157 -7.43 -0.10 18.46
N ARG A 158 -6.47 0.79 18.20
CA ARG A 158 -6.24 1.33 16.84
C ARG A 158 -5.58 0.29 15.95
N TRP A 159 -4.56 -0.40 16.49
CA TRP A 159 -3.89 -1.49 15.78
C TRP A 159 -4.84 -2.62 15.44
N ASP A 160 -5.78 -2.96 16.32
CA ASP A 160 -6.80 -3.99 16.06
C ASP A 160 -7.71 -3.62 14.89
N LYS A 161 -8.03 -2.34 14.72
CA LYS A 161 -8.80 -1.85 13.56
C LYS A 161 -7.97 -1.92 12.28
N ILE A 162 -6.72 -1.42 12.30
CA ILE A 162 -5.79 -1.49 11.16
C ILE A 162 -5.54 -2.96 10.78
N ALA A 163 -5.35 -3.85 11.77
CA ALA A 163 -5.16 -5.26 11.55
C ALA A 163 -6.35 -5.93 10.85
N ARG A 164 -7.60 -5.59 11.24
CA ARG A 164 -8.79 -6.11 10.55
C ARG A 164 -8.81 -5.76 9.07
N ILE A 165 -8.39 -4.54 8.71
CA ILE A 165 -8.29 -4.13 7.30
C ILE A 165 -7.26 -4.99 6.57
N GLY A 166 -6.03 -5.14 7.12
CA GLY A 166 -4.98 -5.96 6.51
C GLY A 166 -5.40 -7.43 6.37
N LYS A 167 -5.98 -8.01 7.42
CA LYS A 167 -6.48 -9.40 7.42
C LYS A 167 -7.61 -9.61 6.40
N SER A 168 -8.50 -8.64 6.21
CA SER A 168 -9.57 -8.72 5.18
C SER A 168 -9.02 -8.82 3.75
N LEU A 169 -7.76 -8.44 3.55
CA LEU A 169 -7.04 -8.56 2.28
C LEU A 169 -6.16 -9.80 2.20
N GLY A 170 -6.23 -10.69 3.20
CA GLY A 170 -5.45 -11.92 3.28
C GLY A 170 -4.00 -11.68 3.71
N LEU A 171 -3.70 -10.59 4.41
CA LEU A 171 -2.40 -10.37 5.04
C LEU A 171 -2.39 -10.98 6.45
N GLU A 172 -1.29 -11.61 6.82
CA GLU A 172 -0.99 -11.94 8.21
C GLU A 172 -0.50 -10.69 8.95
N TRP A 173 -0.85 -10.56 10.21
CA TRP A 173 -0.44 -9.46 11.07
C TRP A 173 0.54 -9.90 12.16
N GLY A 174 1.69 -9.26 12.27
CA GLY A 174 2.68 -9.56 13.29
C GLY A 174 2.25 -9.28 14.73
N GLY A 175 1.15 -8.53 14.91
CA GLY A 175 0.54 -8.31 16.22
C GLY A 175 -0.15 -9.55 16.81
N ASP A 176 -0.43 -10.58 16.00
CA ASP A 176 -0.97 -11.88 16.46
C ASP A 176 0.12 -12.86 16.90
N TRP A 177 1.39 -12.56 16.67
CA TRP A 177 2.47 -13.46 17.02
C TRP A 177 2.66 -13.55 18.53
N THR A 178 2.94 -14.75 19.02
CA THR A 178 3.09 -15.01 20.46
C THR A 178 4.51 -14.83 20.98
N SER A 179 5.53 -15.02 20.11
CA SER A 179 6.94 -14.93 20.52
C SER A 179 7.52 -13.52 20.43
N ILE A 180 7.14 -12.78 19.40
CA ILE A 180 7.56 -11.39 19.16
C ILE A 180 6.37 -10.66 18.56
N VAL A 181 5.70 -9.85 19.36
CA VAL A 181 4.58 -9.03 18.88
C VAL A 181 5.12 -7.86 18.06
N ASP A 182 4.83 -7.85 16.75
CA ASP A 182 5.25 -6.80 15.82
C ASP A 182 4.03 -6.15 15.14
N LYS A 183 3.42 -5.20 15.83
CA LYS A 183 2.18 -4.55 15.37
C LYS A 183 2.29 -3.80 14.04
N PRO A 184 3.43 -3.13 13.69
CA PRO A 184 3.62 -2.54 12.37
C PRO A 184 3.62 -3.53 11.21
N HIS A 185 3.96 -4.81 11.45
CA HIS A 185 4.26 -5.80 10.43
C HIS A 185 3.02 -6.46 9.83
N PHE A 186 2.95 -6.47 8.49
CA PHE A 186 1.97 -7.20 7.68
C PHE A 186 2.67 -7.96 6.58
N GLN A 187 2.34 -9.24 6.38
CA GLN A 187 2.97 -10.08 5.37
C GLN A 187 1.97 -10.90 4.57
N LEU A 188 2.37 -11.27 3.36
CA LEU A 188 1.69 -12.25 2.52
C LEU A 188 2.42 -13.59 2.66
N ASN A 189 1.74 -14.60 3.21
CA ASN A 189 2.31 -15.93 3.41
C ASN A 189 2.20 -16.75 2.11
N GLU A 190 3.33 -16.85 1.41
CA GLU A 190 3.48 -17.61 0.16
C GLU A 190 4.49 -18.77 0.34
N GLY A 191 4.55 -19.32 1.55
CA GLY A 191 5.48 -20.36 1.97
C GLY A 191 6.48 -19.84 3.01
N THR A 192 7.19 -20.75 3.68
CA THR A 192 8.17 -20.39 4.71
C THR A 192 9.37 -19.64 4.12
N THR A 193 10.03 -18.81 4.93
CA THR A 193 11.25 -18.11 4.48
C THR A 193 12.35 -19.06 4.03
N SER A 194 12.44 -20.26 4.60
CA SER A 194 13.39 -21.30 4.16
C SER A 194 13.05 -21.83 2.77
N GLN A 195 11.77 -22.03 2.46
CA GLN A 195 11.32 -22.42 1.11
C GLN A 195 11.57 -21.31 0.10
N LEU A 196 11.27 -20.06 0.46
CA LEU A 196 11.54 -18.91 -0.40
C LEU A 196 13.04 -18.74 -0.69
N LEU A 197 13.89 -18.93 0.34
CA LEU A 197 15.34 -18.88 0.18
C LEU A 197 15.84 -20.00 -0.76
N ALA A 198 15.33 -21.22 -0.59
CA ALA A 198 15.68 -22.34 -1.47
C ALA A 198 15.31 -22.06 -2.93
N LYS A 199 14.14 -21.47 -3.19
CA LYS A 199 13.72 -21.05 -4.53
C LYS A 199 14.68 -20.01 -5.13
N VAL A 200 15.05 -18.97 -4.36
CA VAL A 200 16.00 -17.95 -4.82
C VAL A 200 17.35 -18.58 -5.15
N ASN A 201 17.86 -19.45 -4.27
CA ASN A 201 19.16 -20.14 -4.44
C ASN A 201 19.18 -21.09 -5.65
N SER A 202 18.02 -21.65 -6.03
CA SER A 202 17.86 -22.48 -7.23
C SER A 202 17.51 -21.71 -8.49
N GLY A 203 17.50 -20.38 -8.44
CA GLY A 203 17.18 -19.52 -9.59
C GLY A 203 15.70 -19.47 -9.98
N GLN A 204 14.79 -19.92 -9.10
CA GLN A 204 13.36 -19.83 -9.32
C GLN A 204 12.85 -18.40 -9.04
N VAL A 205 13.22 -17.50 -9.93
CA VAL A 205 12.82 -16.08 -9.94
C VAL A 205 12.20 -15.74 -11.29
N ASP A 206 11.24 -14.82 -11.29
CA ASP A 206 10.63 -14.32 -12.52
C ASP A 206 11.55 -13.34 -13.27
N SER A 207 11.13 -12.85 -14.43
CA SER A 207 11.88 -11.89 -15.24
C SER A 207 12.14 -10.54 -14.54
N GLY A 208 11.41 -10.24 -13.48
CA GLY A 208 11.59 -9.06 -12.62
C GLY A 208 12.53 -9.30 -11.43
N GLY A 209 13.06 -10.53 -11.29
CA GLY A 209 13.93 -10.94 -10.18
C GLY A 209 13.18 -11.26 -8.88
N TYR A 210 11.85 -11.40 -8.93
CA TYR A 210 11.05 -11.79 -7.76
C TYR A 210 10.98 -13.32 -7.67
N VAL A 211 11.04 -13.84 -6.42
CA VAL A 211 10.87 -15.27 -6.18
C VAL A 211 9.51 -15.75 -6.71
N VAL A 212 9.50 -16.89 -7.40
CA VAL A 212 8.24 -17.48 -7.91
C VAL A 212 7.44 -18.06 -6.73
N VAL A 213 6.22 -17.55 -6.50
CA VAL A 213 5.33 -17.93 -5.39
C VAL A 213 3.92 -18.22 -5.87
#